data_22447be26bd79fa11b909eea439d2931
#
_entry.id   22447be26bd79fa11b909eea439d2931
#
_cell.length_a   1.000
_cell.length_b   1.000
_cell.length_c   1.000
_cell.angle_alpha   90.00
_cell.angle_beta   90.00
_cell.angle_gamma   90.00
#
_symmetry.space_group_name_H-M   'P 1'
#
loop_
_entity.id
_entity.type
_entity.pdbx_description
1 polymer ?
#
loop_
_entity_poly.entity_id
_entity_poly.type
_entity_poly.pdbx_seq_one_letter_code
_entity_poly.pdbx_strand_id
1 'polypeptide(L)'
;RVLAAHPDIRLMLLDTSGKRLRAAFAAGNPDTATHVSVSVPGMNSTVADSVDGMVTEAIGLRQLASRQLAWLPGRARETVATIGWIGYQAPQIRARDGLPAMVQGAVEVSHDDVAAAAAQDLSRFYAGIQAARDIGPAHLTAIGHSYGSLTTGLALQVPGGHGVSDAVFYGSPGVAAAAPGVLRRRVEQDAD
;
A
#
# COMPACT_ATOMS: atom_id res chain seq x y z
N ARG A 1 6.73 20.99 0.61
CA ARG A 1 7.44 21.06 -0.70
C ARG A 1 6.81 20.10 -1.70
N VAL A 2 6.66 18.80 -1.38
CA VAL A 2 6.12 17.76 -2.31
C VAL A 2 4.75 18.16 -2.86
N LEU A 3 3.78 18.50 -1.99
CA LEU A 3 2.44 18.92 -2.43
C LEU A 3 2.46 20.20 -3.29
N ALA A 4 3.40 21.11 -3.03
CA ALA A 4 3.54 22.33 -3.84
C ALA A 4 4.12 22.05 -5.23
N ALA A 5 4.95 21.01 -5.37
CA ALA A 5 5.51 20.58 -6.65
C ALA A 5 4.53 19.74 -7.48
N HIS A 6 3.54 19.13 -6.83
CA HIS A 6 2.58 18.21 -7.45
C HIS A 6 1.14 18.61 -7.06
N PRO A 7 0.51 19.59 -7.72
CA PRO A 7 -0.81 20.10 -7.34
C PRO A 7 -1.94 19.07 -7.43
N ASP A 8 -1.75 17.99 -8.19
CA ASP A 8 -2.70 16.88 -8.32
C ASP A 8 -2.58 15.82 -7.20
N ILE A 9 -1.60 15.98 -6.31
CA ILE A 9 -1.44 15.10 -5.16
C ILE A 9 -2.27 15.59 -3.97
N ARG A 10 -3.03 14.68 -3.38
CA ARG A 10 -3.86 14.92 -2.20
C ARG A 10 -3.21 14.31 -0.97
N LEU A 11 -3.11 15.09 0.09
CA LEU A 11 -2.73 14.57 1.41
C LEU A 11 -3.95 13.91 2.05
N MET A 12 -3.86 12.62 2.34
CA MET A 12 -4.94 11.84 2.94
C MET A 12 -4.74 11.57 4.43
N LEU A 13 -3.49 11.47 4.86
CA LEU A 13 -3.10 11.26 6.24
C LEU A 13 -1.85 12.09 6.54
N LEU A 14 -1.85 12.78 7.65
CA LEU A 14 -0.65 13.35 8.27
C LEU A 14 -0.74 13.13 9.78
N ASP A 15 0.14 12.33 10.32
CA ASP A 15 0.22 12.07 11.74
C ASP A 15 1.62 12.39 12.28
N THR A 16 1.66 13.32 13.21
CA THR A 16 2.88 13.82 13.87
C THR A 16 3.03 13.30 15.29
N SER A 17 2.13 12.44 15.77
CA SER A 17 2.11 11.96 17.16
C SER A 17 3.18 10.92 17.47
N GLY A 18 3.71 10.24 16.45
CA GLY A 18 4.74 9.20 16.60
C GLY A 18 6.17 9.76 16.62
N LYS A 19 7.15 8.87 16.82
CA LYS A 19 8.58 9.24 16.75
C LYS A 19 8.99 9.76 15.35
N ARG A 20 8.33 9.29 14.30
CA ARG A 20 8.50 9.74 12.92
C ARG A 20 7.13 10.07 12.33
N LEU A 21 7.12 11.00 11.40
CA LEU A 21 5.92 11.34 10.63
C LEU A 21 5.33 10.11 9.96
N ARG A 22 4.01 10.02 9.96
CA ARG A 22 3.23 9.08 9.16
C ARG A 22 2.40 9.89 8.16
N ALA A 23 2.34 9.45 6.92
CA ALA A 23 1.59 10.15 5.88
C ALA A 23 1.02 9.18 4.86
N ALA A 24 -0.10 9.57 4.25
CA ALA A 24 -0.60 8.97 3.03
C ALA A 24 -0.98 10.08 2.04
N PHE A 25 -0.75 9.81 0.78
CA PHE A 25 -1.02 10.75 -0.29
C PHE A 25 -1.56 10.00 -1.51
N ALA A 26 -2.42 10.65 -2.26
CA ALA A 26 -3.06 10.07 -3.45
C ALA A 26 -2.72 10.88 -4.70
N ALA A 27 -2.36 10.19 -5.77
CA ALA A 27 -2.40 10.71 -7.12
C ALA A 27 -3.79 10.39 -7.73
N GLY A 28 -4.54 11.39 -8.10
CA GLY A 28 -5.93 11.29 -8.48
C GLY A 28 -6.89 11.44 -7.30
N ASN A 29 -8.17 11.21 -7.54
CA ASN A 29 -9.21 11.34 -6.51
C ASN A 29 -9.75 9.97 -6.09
N PRO A 30 -9.38 9.43 -4.91
CA PRO A 30 -9.85 8.12 -4.44
C PRO A 30 -11.35 8.10 -4.16
N ASP A 31 -11.98 9.24 -3.87
CA ASP A 31 -13.42 9.29 -3.56
C ASP A 31 -14.28 9.00 -4.78
N THR A 32 -13.77 9.30 -5.98
CA THR A 32 -14.51 9.15 -7.24
C THR A 32 -13.88 8.17 -8.24
N ALA A 33 -12.67 7.67 -7.97
CA ALA A 33 -12.00 6.72 -8.87
C ALA A 33 -12.70 5.35 -8.87
N THR A 34 -12.81 4.73 -10.05
CA THR A 34 -13.31 3.35 -10.19
C THR A 34 -12.36 2.36 -9.56
N HIS A 35 -11.05 2.58 -9.76
CA HIS A 35 -9.96 1.75 -9.23
C HIS A 35 -9.11 2.58 -8.29
N VAL A 36 -8.85 2.03 -7.10
CA VAL A 36 -7.96 2.62 -6.11
C VAL A 36 -6.89 1.60 -5.76
N SER A 37 -5.63 1.99 -5.76
CA SER A 37 -4.55 1.16 -5.22
C SER A 37 -3.88 1.85 -4.03
N VAL A 38 -3.42 1.05 -3.07
CA VAL A 38 -2.66 1.52 -1.90
C VAL A 38 -1.34 0.77 -1.84
N SER A 39 -0.24 1.49 -2.04
CA SER A 39 1.12 0.97 -1.96
C SER A 39 1.71 1.16 -0.57
N VAL A 40 2.17 0.06 0.03
CA VAL A 40 2.79 0.01 1.36
C VAL A 40 4.29 -0.31 1.18
N PRO A 41 5.19 0.60 1.56
CA PRO A 41 6.62 0.43 1.35
C PRO A 41 7.24 -0.52 2.38
N GLY A 42 8.48 -0.94 2.11
CA GLY A 42 9.26 -1.81 2.97
C GLY A 42 9.98 -1.11 4.13
N MET A 43 10.98 -1.80 4.69
CA MET A 43 11.89 -1.29 5.71
C MET A 43 12.63 -0.04 5.22
N ASN A 44 13.16 0.73 6.16
CA ASN A 44 13.88 1.99 5.93
C ASN A 44 13.07 3.10 5.26
N SER A 45 11.77 2.90 5.05
CA SER A 45 10.90 3.94 4.51
C SER A 45 10.50 4.93 5.59
N THR A 46 10.74 6.21 5.32
CA THR A 46 10.27 7.32 6.15
C THR A 46 9.60 8.38 5.27
N VAL A 47 8.73 9.20 5.88
CA VAL A 47 8.13 10.32 5.12
C VAL A 47 9.21 11.27 4.62
N ALA A 48 10.26 11.52 5.43
CA ALA A 48 11.33 12.45 5.08
C ALA A 48 12.14 12.01 3.86
N ASP A 49 12.43 10.70 3.76
CA ASP A 49 13.36 10.19 2.76
C ASP A 49 12.66 9.52 1.57
N SER A 50 11.40 9.08 1.75
CA SER A 50 10.72 8.23 0.77
C SER A 50 9.55 8.92 0.07
N VAL A 51 9.03 10.02 0.59
CA VAL A 51 7.79 10.63 0.07
C VAL A 51 7.91 11.06 -1.39
N ASP A 52 9.03 11.66 -1.80
CA ASP A 52 9.22 12.13 -3.19
C ASP A 52 9.23 10.95 -4.18
N GLY A 53 9.93 9.87 -3.84
CA GLY A 53 9.98 8.65 -4.64
C GLY A 53 8.61 7.99 -4.75
N MET A 54 7.89 7.86 -3.63
CA MET A 54 6.56 7.25 -3.60
C MET A 54 5.50 8.09 -4.31
N VAL A 55 5.60 9.43 -4.27
CA VAL A 55 4.74 10.30 -5.07
C VAL A 55 4.98 10.08 -6.56
N THR A 56 6.24 10.01 -6.97
CA THR A 56 6.61 9.73 -8.37
C THR A 56 6.10 8.36 -8.81
N GLU A 57 6.26 7.35 -7.97
CA GLU A 57 5.74 6.00 -8.23
C GLU A 57 4.21 5.99 -8.35
N ALA A 58 3.50 6.66 -7.44
CA ALA A 58 2.04 6.75 -7.47
C ALA A 58 1.55 7.43 -8.74
N ILE A 59 2.16 8.53 -9.15
CA ILE A 59 1.83 9.23 -10.41
C ILE A 59 2.07 8.30 -11.61
N GLY A 60 3.22 7.64 -11.65
CA GLY A 60 3.58 6.71 -12.73
C GLY A 60 2.62 5.52 -12.83
N LEU A 61 2.31 4.88 -11.71
CA LEU A 61 1.36 3.76 -11.65
C LEU A 61 -0.04 4.20 -12.13
N ARG A 62 -0.53 5.35 -11.65
CA ARG A 62 -1.80 5.91 -12.09
C ARG A 62 -1.84 6.11 -13.61
N GLN A 63 -0.78 6.70 -14.17
CA GLN A 63 -0.70 6.96 -15.62
C GLN A 63 -0.66 5.66 -16.43
N LEU A 64 0.09 4.66 -15.98
CA LEU A 64 0.18 3.36 -16.64
C LEU A 64 -1.17 2.64 -16.58
N ALA A 65 -1.79 2.53 -15.43
CA ALA A 65 -3.09 1.89 -15.27
C ALA A 65 -4.18 2.59 -16.09
N SER A 66 -4.22 3.92 -16.09
CA SER A 66 -5.19 4.67 -16.90
C SER A 66 -4.98 4.44 -18.41
N ARG A 67 -3.74 4.33 -18.88
CA ARG A 67 -3.46 3.97 -20.28
C ARG A 67 -3.93 2.56 -20.60
N GLN A 68 -3.70 1.59 -19.72
CA GLN A 68 -4.14 0.22 -19.93
C GLN A 68 -5.68 0.14 -20.01
N LEU A 69 -6.38 0.81 -19.11
CA LEU A 69 -7.85 0.87 -19.14
C LEU A 69 -8.39 1.48 -20.45
N ALA A 70 -7.72 2.50 -20.98
CA ALA A 70 -8.10 3.12 -22.25
C ALA A 70 -8.02 2.17 -23.46
N TRP A 71 -7.14 1.15 -23.39
CA TRP A 71 -7.02 0.12 -24.43
C TRP A 71 -8.00 -1.04 -24.27
N LEU A 72 -8.59 -1.22 -23.08
CA LEU A 72 -9.52 -2.31 -22.83
C LEU A 72 -10.94 -1.95 -23.32
N PRO A 73 -11.60 -2.83 -24.08
CA PRO A 73 -12.95 -2.60 -24.56
C PRO A 73 -13.93 -2.29 -23.41
N GLY A 74 -14.64 -1.19 -23.53
CA GLY A 74 -15.65 -0.76 -22.56
C GLY A 74 -15.14 -0.10 -21.30
N ARG A 75 -13.81 -0.05 -21.07
CA ARG A 75 -13.21 0.45 -19.82
C ARG A 75 -12.59 1.84 -19.92
N ALA A 76 -12.63 2.50 -21.06
CA ALA A 76 -11.99 3.80 -21.30
C ALA A 76 -12.51 4.95 -20.39
N ARG A 77 -13.68 4.77 -19.77
CA ARG A 77 -14.25 5.77 -18.83
C ARG A 77 -13.90 5.49 -17.36
N GLU A 78 -13.29 4.36 -17.07
CA GLU A 78 -12.89 4.01 -15.71
C GLU A 78 -11.69 4.86 -15.29
N THR A 79 -11.69 5.28 -14.04
CA THR A 79 -10.70 6.20 -13.49
C THR A 79 -9.85 5.52 -12.43
N VAL A 80 -8.61 6.00 -12.27
CA VAL A 80 -7.63 5.42 -11.34
C VAL A 80 -7.17 6.46 -10.35
N ALA A 81 -7.10 6.08 -9.08
CA ALA A 81 -6.33 6.77 -8.04
C ALA A 81 -5.32 5.81 -7.43
N THR A 82 -4.13 6.31 -7.17
CA THR A 82 -3.05 5.52 -6.55
C THR A 82 -2.56 6.22 -5.30
N ILE A 83 -2.43 5.47 -4.21
CA ILE A 83 -2.12 5.98 -2.88
C ILE A 83 -0.78 5.40 -2.43
N GLY A 84 0.13 6.26 -1.99
CA GLY A 84 1.29 5.87 -1.20
C GLY A 84 0.95 5.99 0.29
N TRP A 85 1.13 4.91 1.07
CA TRP A 85 0.83 4.88 2.49
C TRP A 85 2.09 4.61 3.32
N ILE A 86 2.60 5.63 4.00
CA ILE A 86 3.67 5.56 5.00
C ILE A 86 3.02 5.77 6.38
N GLY A 87 2.02 4.95 6.68
CA GLY A 87 1.22 5.08 7.89
C GLY A 87 1.77 4.29 9.08
N TYR A 88 3.02 3.82 9.03
CA TYR A 88 3.62 3.06 10.10
C TYR A 88 5.09 3.43 10.36
N GLN A 89 5.61 3.00 11.49
CA GLN A 89 7.01 3.22 11.87
C GLN A 89 7.87 2.08 11.30
N ALA A 90 8.09 2.09 9.97
CA ALA A 90 8.87 1.04 9.30
C ALA A 90 10.20 0.77 10.01
N PRO A 91 10.59 -0.51 10.22
CA PRO A 91 11.87 -0.83 10.83
C PRO A 91 13.03 -0.17 10.09
N GLN A 92 13.99 0.38 10.84
CA GLN A 92 15.17 1.02 10.29
C GLN A 92 16.39 0.16 10.58
N ILE A 93 16.99 -0.39 9.52
CA ILE A 93 18.17 -1.23 9.60
C ILE A 93 19.37 -0.41 9.14
N ARG A 94 20.39 -0.32 9.98
CA ARG A 94 21.62 0.39 9.64
C ARG A 94 22.57 -0.54 8.91
N ALA A 95 23.30 -0.02 7.93
CA ALA A 95 24.28 -0.78 7.13
C ALA A 95 25.42 -1.42 7.98
N ARG A 96 25.55 -1.07 9.27
CA ARG A 96 26.53 -1.65 10.20
C ARG A 96 26.18 -3.06 10.68
N ASP A 97 24.93 -3.48 10.52
CA ASP A 97 24.45 -4.75 11.12
C ASP A 97 24.64 -5.96 10.20
N GLY A 98 25.25 -5.76 9.03
CA GLY A 98 25.58 -6.82 8.05
C GLY A 98 24.34 -7.44 7.36
N LEU A 99 24.37 -7.51 6.04
CA LEU A 99 23.24 -8.05 5.25
C LEU A 99 22.76 -9.47 5.65
N PRO A 100 23.64 -10.44 5.99
CA PRO A 100 23.22 -11.79 6.37
C PRO A 100 22.46 -11.86 7.69
N ALA A 101 22.80 -11.06 8.68
CA ALA A 101 22.09 -10.97 9.96
C ALA A 101 20.72 -10.29 9.80
N MET A 102 20.58 -9.40 8.82
CA MET A 102 19.35 -8.71 8.50
C MET A 102 18.26 -9.65 7.95
N VAL A 103 18.65 -10.70 7.25
CA VAL A 103 17.71 -11.57 6.53
C VAL A 103 17.19 -12.72 7.39
N GLN A 104 17.94 -13.16 8.39
CA GLN A 104 17.62 -14.41 9.10
C GLN A 104 17.23 -14.27 10.57
N GLY A 105 17.56 -13.22 11.27
CA GLY A 105 17.35 -13.19 12.73
C GLY A 105 16.66 -11.95 13.29
N ALA A 106 16.84 -10.79 12.69
CA ALA A 106 16.26 -9.55 13.20
C ALA A 106 14.82 -9.33 12.70
N VAL A 107 14.39 -10.05 11.66
CA VAL A 107 13.06 -9.93 11.07
C VAL A 107 12.01 -10.70 11.90
N GLU A 108 12.41 -11.73 12.65
CA GLU A 108 11.44 -12.65 13.24
C GLU A 108 10.83 -12.23 14.58
N VAL A 109 11.50 -11.47 15.43
CA VAL A 109 11.03 -11.32 16.83
C VAL A 109 10.66 -9.91 17.26
N SER A 110 11.30 -8.86 16.74
CA SER A 110 10.99 -7.48 17.16
C SER A 110 10.17 -6.67 16.15
N HIS A 111 9.88 -7.26 15.02
CA HIS A 111 9.18 -6.57 13.92
C HIS A 111 7.72 -7.03 13.76
N ASP A 112 7.34 -8.18 14.30
CA ASP A 112 5.96 -8.67 14.20
C ASP A 112 4.98 -7.74 14.94
N ASP A 113 5.36 -7.19 16.08
CA ASP A 113 4.54 -6.23 16.83
C ASP A 113 4.33 -4.93 16.06
N VAL A 114 5.37 -4.45 15.37
CA VAL A 114 5.28 -3.24 14.53
C VAL A 114 4.38 -3.50 13.33
N ALA A 115 4.54 -4.64 12.66
CA ALA A 115 3.70 -5.03 11.54
C ALA A 115 2.24 -5.25 11.98
N ALA A 116 2.01 -5.90 13.13
CA ALA A 116 0.68 -6.15 13.66
C ALA A 116 -0.05 -4.84 14.04
N ALA A 117 0.64 -3.91 14.71
CA ALA A 117 0.08 -2.59 15.01
C ALA A 117 -0.23 -1.80 13.72
N ALA A 118 0.70 -1.80 12.77
CA ALA A 118 0.52 -1.17 11.48
C ALA A 118 -0.63 -1.78 10.66
N ALA A 119 -0.83 -3.09 10.77
CA ALA A 119 -1.90 -3.82 10.09
C ALA A 119 -3.30 -3.34 10.51
N GLN A 120 -3.50 -3.02 11.81
CA GLN A 120 -4.75 -2.46 12.30
C GLN A 120 -5.02 -1.07 11.69
N ASP A 121 -3.99 -0.22 11.65
CA ASP A 121 -4.09 1.13 11.07
C ASP A 121 -4.35 1.06 9.56
N LEU A 122 -3.67 0.15 8.86
CA LEU A 122 -3.82 -0.05 7.43
C LEU A 122 -5.20 -0.62 7.07
N SER A 123 -5.70 -1.60 7.83
CA SER A 123 -7.05 -2.15 7.63
C SER A 123 -8.11 -1.07 7.80
N ARG A 124 -8.00 -0.23 8.85
CA ARG A 124 -8.89 0.93 9.05
C ARG A 124 -8.76 1.95 7.91
N PHE A 125 -7.56 2.16 7.38
CA PHE A 125 -7.34 3.05 6.25
C PHE A 125 -8.05 2.54 4.99
N TYR A 126 -7.95 1.25 4.68
CA TYR A 126 -8.70 0.63 3.58
C TYR A 126 -10.21 0.78 3.74
N ALA A 127 -10.74 0.45 4.92
CA ALA A 127 -12.16 0.61 5.22
C ALA A 127 -12.60 2.08 5.11
N GLY A 128 -11.75 3.01 5.56
CA GLY A 128 -11.99 4.45 5.47
C GLY A 128 -12.09 4.95 4.04
N ILE A 129 -11.26 4.45 3.11
CA ILE A 129 -11.37 4.76 1.69
C ILE A 129 -12.76 4.37 1.16
N GLN A 130 -13.23 3.18 1.48
CA GLN A 130 -14.54 2.73 1.03
C GLN A 130 -15.69 3.51 1.67
N ALA A 131 -15.58 3.82 2.96
CA ALA A 131 -16.61 4.53 3.72
C ALA A 131 -16.77 6.01 3.33
N ALA A 132 -15.70 6.64 2.83
CA ALA A 132 -15.73 8.05 2.40
C ALA A 132 -16.39 8.27 1.04
N ARG A 133 -16.86 7.22 0.37
CA ARG A 133 -17.34 7.28 -1.01
C ARG A 133 -18.86 7.31 -1.09
N ASP A 134 -19.41 8.33 -1.73
CA ASP A 134 -20.85 8.47 -1.97
C ASP A 134 -21.33 7.72 -3.23
N ILE A 135 -20.40 7.33 -4.12
CA ILE A 135 -20.70 6.70 -5.42
C ILE A 135 -20.60 5.17 -5.41
N GLY A 136 -20.50 4.57 -4.22
CA GLY A 136 -20.30 3.13 -4.05
C GLY A 136 -18.83 2.71 -3.96
N PRO A 137 -18.57 1.43 -3.68
CA PRO A 137 -17.22 0.94 -3.42
C PRO A 137 -16.30 1.02 -4.64
N ALA A 138 -15.04 1.36 -4.41
CA ALA A 138 -13.99 1.24 -5.41
C ALA A 138 -13.57 -0.23 -5.55
N HIS A 139 -13.04 -0.59 -6.72
CA HIS A 139 -12.18 -1.75 -6.86
C HIS A 139 -10.84 -1.42 -6.19
N LEU A 140 -10.65 -1.88 -4.96
CA LEU A 140 -9.51 -1.52 -4.12
C LEU A 140 -8.43 -2.59 -4.18
N THR A 141 -7.23 -2.21 -4.60
CA THR A 141 -6.05 -3.09 -4.67
C THR A 141 -5.03 -2.72 -3.60
N ALA A 142 -4.68 -3.67 -2.75
CA ALA A 142 -3.59 -3.54 -1.80
C ALA A 142 -2.26 -3.95 -2.46
N ILE A 143 -1.22 -3.11 -2.34
CA ILE A 143 0.10 -3.39 -2.91
C ILE A 143 1.13 -3.36 -1.79
N GLY A 144 1.79 -4.48 -1.53
CA GLY A 144 2.82 -4.60 -0.50
C GLY A 144 4.20 -4.85 -1.11
N HIS A 145 5.17 -4.02 -0.74
CA HIS A 145 6.57 -4.18 -1.13
C HIS A 145 7.44 -4.60 0.05
N SER A 146 8.25 -5.63 -0.12
CA SER A 146 9.21 -6.08 0.90
C SER A 146 8.52 -6.29 2.25
N TYR A 147 8.98 -5.67 3.34
CA TYR A 147 8.34 -5.71 4.66
C TYR A 147 6.90 -5.19 4.65
N GLY A 148 6.56 -4.28 3.73
CA GLY A 148 5.18 -3.83 3.51
C GLY A 148 4.24 -4.95 3.08
N SER A 149 4.76 -6.04 2.50
CA SER A 149 3.98 -7.24 2.18
C SER A 149 3.47 -7.95 3.44
N LEU A 150 4.32 -8.04 4.47
CA LEU A 150 3.95 -8.59 5.77
C LEU A 150 2.83 -7.75 6.41
N THR A 151 3.05 -6.44 6.51
CA THR A 151 2.05 -5.49 7.04
C THR A 151 0.72 -5.57 6.29
N THR A 152 0.78 -5.60 4.96
CA THR A 152 -0.41 -5.72 4.10
C THR A 152 -1.11 -7.07 4.30
N GLY A 153 -0.36 -8.18 4.33
CA GLY A 153 -0.90 -9.50 4.56
C GLY A 153 -1.62 -9.62 5.90
N LEU A 154 -1.05 -9.05 6.96
CA LEU A 154 -1.68 -8.98 8.28
C LEU A 154 -2.93 -8.08 8.26
N ALA A 155 -2.89 -6.93 7.57
CA ALA A 155 -4.03 -6.03 7.47
C ALA A 155 -5.24 -6.66 6.80
N LEU A 156 -5.01 -7.52 5.80
CA LEU A 156 -6.07 -8.25 5.10
C LEU A 156 -6.71 -9.37 5.96
N GLN A 157 -6.08 -9.75 7.07
CA GLN A 157 -6.59 -10.74 8.03
C GLN A 157 -7.32 -10.10 9.22
N VAL A 158 -7.29 -8.76 9.34
CA VAL A 158 -8.02 -8.06 10.41
C VAL A 158 -9.52 -8.24 10.20
N PRO A 159 -10.26 -8.72 11.21
CA PRO A 159 -11.72 -8.86 11.13
C PRO A 159 -12.41 -7.50 10.92
N GLY A 160 -13.55 -7.49 10.24
CA GLY A 160 -14.40 -6.30 10.10
C GLY A 160 -14.56 -5.75 8.69
N GLY A 161 -13.90 -6.37 7.70
CA GLY A 161 -14.11 -6.02 6.29
C GLY A 161 -13.37 -4.74 5.89
N HIS A 162 -12.21 -4.92 5.28
CA HIS A 162 -11.35 -3.83 4.78
C HIS A 162 -11.74 -3.35 3.37
N GLY A 163 -12.64 -4.07 2.67
CA GLY A 163 -13.11 -3.70 1.33
C GLY A 163 -12.08 -3.82 0.20
N VAL A 164 -10.95 -4.51 0.45
CA VAL A 164 -9.93 -4.78 -0.57
C VAL A 164 -10.40 -5.91 -1.47
N SER A 165 -10.31 -5.69 -2.79
CA SER A 165 -10.71 -6.64 -3.84
C SER A 165 -9.55 -7.54 -4.26
N ASP A 166 -8.36 -6.96 -4.43
CA ASP A 166 -7.14 -7.66 -4.87
C ASP A 166 -5.93 -7.27 -4.05
N ALA A 167 -4.93 -8.15 -4.00
CA ALA A 167 -3.65 -7.88 -3.38
C ALA A 167 -2.49 -8.27 -4.30
N VAL A 168 -1.48 -7.40 -4.36
CA VAL A 168 -0.24 -7.61 -5.09
C VAL A 168 0.94 -7.52 -4.12
N PHE A 169 1.79 -8.53 -4.14
CA PHE A 169 2.99 -8.58 -3.31
C PHE A 169 4.23 -8.75 -4.18
N TYR A 170 5.23 -7.91 -3.96
CA TYR A 170 6.51 -8.02 -4.69
C TYR A 170 7.70 -7.78 -3.77
N GLY A 171 8.83 -8.44 -4.08
CA GLY A 171 10.00 -8.43 -3.20
C GLY A 171 9.70 -8.92 -1.77
N SER A 172 8.67 -9.76 -1.62
CA SER A 172 8.10 -10.13 -0.33
C SER A 172 8.94 -11.19 0.39
N PRO A 173 9.29 -11.01 1.69
CA PRO A 173 9.85 -12.06 2.52
C PRO A 173 8.80 -13.06 3.00
N GLY A 174 7.51 -12.74 2.84
CA GLY A 174 6.35 -13.48 3.28
C GLY A 174 5.19 -12.54 3.62
N VAL A 175 3.97 -13.08 3.65
CA VAL A 175 2.75 -12.29 3.91
C VAL A 175 2.04 -12.70 5.20
N ALA A 176 2.66 -13.53 6.02
CA ALA A 176 2.12 -14.07 7.28
C ALA A 176 0.68 -14.59 7.18
N ALA A 177 0.33 -15.25 6.06
CA ALA A 177 -1.00 -15.82 5.89
C ALA A 177 -1.21 -16.95 6.91
N ALA A 178 -2.22 -16.80 7.76
CA ALA A 178 -2.50 -17.76 8.86
C ALA A 178 -2.97 -19.13 8.35
N ALA A 179 -3.46 -19.25 7.11
CA ALA A 179 -3.88 -20.50 6.49
C ALA A 179 -3.92 -20.40 4.95
N PRO A 180 -3.74 -21.54 4.24
CA PRO A 180 -3.99 -21.61 2.80
C PRO A 180 -5.46 -21.25 2.52
N GLY A 181 -5.70 -20.25 1.70
CA GLY A 181 -7.05 -19.81 1.33
C GLY A 181 -7.46 -18.45 1.90
N VAL A 182 -6.73 -17.90 2.87
CA VAL A 182 -6.91 -16.50 3.32
C VAL A 182 -6.54 -15.51 2.21
N LEU A 183 -5.54 -15.86 1.42
CA LEU A 183 -5.15 -15.13 0.21
C LEU A 183 -5.34 -16.08 -0.99
N ARG A 184 -6.42 -15.92 -1.73
CA ARG A 184 -6.62 -16.67 -2.98
C ARG A 184 -5.69 -16.11 -4.05
N ARG A 185 -4.81 -16.96 -4.57
CA ARG A 185 -3.99 -16.65 -5.74
C ARG A 185 -4.87 -16.77 -6.99
N ARG A 186 -5.17 -15.68 -7.66
CA ARG A 186 -5.66 -15.71 -9.03
C ARG A 186 -4.43 -15.73 -9.94
N VAL A 187 -4.11 -16.88 -10.49
CA VAL A 187 -3.19 -16.99 -11.62
C VAL A 187 -4.07 -16.90 -12.86
N GLU A 188 -4.06 -15.78 -13.55
CA GLU A 188 -4.50 -15.75 -14.94
C GLU A 188 -3.44 -16.54 -15.72
N GLN A 189 -3.80 -17.73 -16.16
CA GLN A 189 -3.08 -18.40 -17.22
C GLN A 189 -3.48 -17.67 -18.51
N ASP A 190 -2.54 -16.92 -19.07
CA ASP A 190 -2.65 -16.49 -20.46
C ASP A 190 -2.78 -17.79 -21.28
N ALA A 191 -3.98 -18.03 -21.79
CA ALA A 191 -4.22 -19.03 -22.82
C ALA A 191 -3.66 -18.46 -24.13
N ASP A 192 -2.72 -19.18 -24.72
CA ASP A 192 -2.15 -18.98 -26.06
C ASP A 192 -3.20 -18.70 -27.14
#